data_297c421662825e88f80b61bf0014c98e
#
_entry.id   297c421662825e88f80b61bf0014c98e
#
_cell.length_a   1.000
_cell.length_b   1.000
_cell.length_c   1.000
_cell.angle_alpha   90.00
_cell.angle_beta   90.00
_cell.angle_gamma   90.00
#
_symmetry.space_group_name_H-M   'P 1'
#
loop_
_entity.id
_entity.type
_entity.pdbx_description
1 polymer ?
#
loop_
_entity_poly.entity_id
_entity_poly.type
_entity_poly.pdbx_seq_one_letter_code
_entity_poly.pdbx_strand_id
1 'polypeptide(L)'
;MAEVERRRFGNLVTKVKDVQSNALYYRRLSWFLFGAEMPMLTGGCFLDDGRLLLSDYNNKKLILFDDSYNYIKHISVDGWPYDVTRGRGEGEIYIVLCKSVILRCHLNDDELIIRDRIRVPDDVRCVSVLDDVIFTGSRSAVSMMTLDGVILEALPKAGGNTYLASSSLHRKFFHKDGDIILCRTLDGNEVFRYEDSHLIDPRGMCLDHDDNLYVCGYKSKNLIKITHDGQRGRVVLNRLHKILRPMAIVYHPTKQQFIVTSYGEDTAFEVYQVSCW
;
A
#
# COMPACT_ATOMS: atom_id res chain seq x y z
N MET A 1 5.66 0.87 31.10
CA MET A 1 6.28 0.41 29.84
C MET A 1 5.92 1.32 28.67
N ALA A 2 4.66 1.64 28.43
CA ALA A 2 4.24 2.53 27.33
C ALA A 2 4.88 3.93 27.32
N GLU A 3 5.15 4.51 28.50
CA GLU A 3 5.73 5.85 28.62
C GLU A 3 7.25 5.88 28.37
N VAL A 4 7.93 4.77 28.63
CA VAL A 4 9.37 4.60 28.32
C VAL A 4 9.55 4.33 26.81
N GLU A 5 8.63 3.65 26.17
CA GLU A 5 8.62 3.49 24.72
C GLU A 5 8.38 4.82 24.00
N ARG A 6 7.40 5.64 24.42
CA ARG A 6 7.17 6.97 23.86
C ARG A 6 8.40 7.89 23.88
N ARG A 7 9.25 7.81 24.90
CA ARG A 7 10.49 8.62 24.99
C ARG A 7 11.63 8.13 24.09
N ARG A 8 11.62 6.86 23.66
CA ARG A 8 12.60 6.33 22.68
C ARG A 8 12.29 6.71 21.23
N PHE A 9 11.07 7.13 20.94
CA PHE A 9 10.61 7.54 19.61
C PHE A 9 10.81 9.04 19.33
N GLY A 10 11.85 9.63 19.90
CA GLY A 10 12.22 11.02 19.70
C GLY A 10 12.53 11.35 18.24
N ASN A 11 11.87 12.36 17.79
CA ASN A 11 11.85 12.99 16.47
C ASN A 11 13.21 13.11 15.77
N LEU A 12 13.56 12.20 14.88
CA LEU A 12 14.56 12.45 13.85
C LEU A 12 13.86 13.00 12.60
N VAL A 13 13.54 14.29 12.67
CA VAL A 13 13.01 15.05 11.53
C VAL A 13 14.17 15.68 10.79
N THR A 14 14.51 15.17 9.62
CA THR A 14 15.41 15.88 8.71
C THR A 14 14.56 16.46 7.57
N LYS A 15 14.35 17.79 7.60
CA LYS A 15 13.75 18.50 6.46
C LYS A 15 14.84 18.68 5.40
N VAL A 16 14.72 18.02 4.27
CA VAL A 16 15.56 18.27 3.09
C VAL A 16 14.67 18.90 2.01
N LYS A 17 14.97 20.13 1.64
CA LYS A 17 14.34 20.82 0.51
C LYS A 17 15.12 20.46 -0.75
N ASP A 18 14.50 19.70 -1.65
CA ASP A 18 14.98 19.56 -3.01
C ASP A 18 14.13 20.44 -3.94
N VAL A 19 14.80 21.35 -4.64
CA VAL A 19 14.17 22.43 -5.43
C VAL A 19 13.74 21.95 -6.82
N GLN A 20 14.07 20.72 -7.23
CA GLN A 20 13.82 20.25 -8.60
C GLN A 20 12.66 19.23 -8.73
N SER A 21 12.16 18.68 -7.64
CA SER A 21 11.00 17.80 -7.67
C SER A 21 9.82 18.43 -6.95
N ASN A 22 8.62 18.30 -7.51
CA ASN A 22 7.40 18.78 -6.90
C ASN A 22 6.88 17.92 -5.73
N ALA A 23 7.67 16.94 -5.27
CA ALA A 23 7.42 16.20 -4.06
C ALA A 23 8.40 16.68 -2.98
N LEU A 24 7.88 17.37 -1.97
CA LEU A 24 8.67 17.82 -0.83
C LEU A 24 8.80 16.66 0.15
N TYR A 25 10.03 16.25 0.42
CA TYR A 25 10.31 15.31 1.49
C TYR A 25 9.87 15.90 2.84
N TYR A 26 9.06 15.14 3.55
CA TYR A 26 8.49 15.60 4.82
C TYR A 26 9.13 14.94 6.05
N ARG A 27 9.28 13.60 6.04
CA ARG A 27 9.73 12.84 7.23
C ARG A 27 10.31 11.49 6.84
N ARG A 28 11.32 11.05 7.59
CA ARG A 28 11.92 9.71 7.50
C ARG A 28 11.82 9.02 8.85
N LEU A 29 11.33 7.78 8.88
CA LEU A 29 11.30 6.97 10.08
C LEU A 29 12.25 5.78 9.93
N SER A 30 13.12 5.60 10.95
CA SER A 30 14.04 4.50 11.00
C SER A 30 13.43 3.28 11.69
N TRP A 31 13.72 2.09 11.18
CA TRP A 31 13.21 0.84 11.74
C TRP A 31 13.82 0.48 13.10
N PHE A 32 14.96 1.03 13.49
CA PHE A 32 15.53 0.86 14.84
C PHE A 32 14.55 1.16 15.96
N LEU A 33 13.49 1.87 15.65
CA LEU A 33 12.42 2.22 16.59
C LEU A 33 11.45 1.08 16.88
N PHE A 34 11.44 0.00 16.07
CA PHE A 34 10.39 -1.04 16.14
C PHE A 34 10.82 -2.37 16.77
N GLY A 35 12.02 -2.46 17.32
CA GLY A 35 12.50 -3.66 18.02
C GLY A 35 13.60 -4.40 17.27
N ALA A 36 13.84 -5.65 17.63
CA ALA A 36 15.06 -6.38 17.27
C ALA A 36 15.15 -6.89 15.83
N GLU A 37 14.03 -6.95 15.07
CA GLU A 37 14.01 -7.49 13.73
C GLU A 37 13.62 -6.42 12.70
N MET A 38 14.34 -6.41 11.58
CA MET A 38 14.10 -5.51 10.48
C MET A 38 12.69 -5.71 9.90
N PRO A 39 11.82 -4.69 9.89
CA PRO A 39 10.48 -4.82 9.35
C PRO A 39 10.53 -4.98 7.83
N MET A 40 9.57 -5.72 7.30
CA MET A 40 9.26 -5.76 5.88
C MET A 40 7.85 -5.22 5.68
N LEU A 41 7.76 -3.90 5.42
CA LEU A 41 6.50 -3.20 5.26
C LEU A 41 6.00 -3.38 3.83
N THR A 42 5.04 -4.27 3.66
CA THR A 42 4.60 -4.75 2.34
C THR A 42 3.30 -4.15 1.84
N GLY A 43 2.51 -3.56 2.72
CA GLY A 43 1.25 -2.91 2.41
C GLY A 43 0.80 -1.96 3.51
N GLY A 44 -0.29 -1.24 3.29
CA GLY A 44 -0.83 -0.32 4.28
C GLY A 44 -2.04 0.46 3.80
N CYS A 45 -2.73 1.07 4.74
CA CYS A 45 -3.84 1.98 4.47
C CYS A 45 -3.92 3.08 5.52
N PHE A 46 -4.54 4.21 5.16
CA PHE A 46 -5.01 5.19 6.12
C PHE A 46 -6.40 4.82 6.60
N LEU A 47 -6.63 4.99 7.88
CA LEU A 47 -7.95 4.87 8.51
C LEU A 47 -8.76 6.15 8.32
N ASP A 48 -10.05 6.11 8.66
CA ASP A 48 -10.97 7.25 8.51
C ASP A 48 -10.56 8.47 9.35
N ASP A 49 -9.92 8.24 10.48
CA ASP A 49 -9.40 9.26 11.40
C ASP A 49 -7.99 9.77 11.06
N GLY A 50 -7.43 9.33 9.93
CA GLY A 50 -6.10 9.72 9.46
C GLY A 50 -4.95 8.91 10.05
N ARG A 51 -5.20 7.98 10.96
CA ARG A 51 -4.18 7.03 11.43
C ARG A 51 -3.69 6.15 10.29
N LEU A 52 -2.41 5.78 10.35
CA LEU A 52 -1.78 4.92 9.36
C LEU A 52 -1.60 3.52 9.93
N LEU A 53 -2.03 2.51 9.17
CA LEU A 53 -1.82 1.10 9.48
C LEU A 53 -0.93 0.47 8.41
N LEU A 54 0.20 -0.12 8.82
CA LEU A 54 1.15 -0.80 7.93
C LEU A 54 1.27 -2.28 8.30
N SER A 55 1.38 -3.14 7.29
CA SER A 55 1.65 -4.57 7.46
C SER A 55 3.15 -4.84 7.54
N ASP A 56 3.60 -5.45 8.65
CA ASP A 56 4.96 -5.92 8.85
C ASP A 56 5.02 -7.44 8.66
N TYR A 57 5.34 -7.85 7.46
CA TYR A 57 5.41 -9.26 7.07
C TYR A 57 6.39 -10.07 7.92
N ASN A 58 7.61 -9.57 8.13
CA ASN A 58 8.63 -10.32 8.86
C ASN A 58 8.25 -10.59 10.30
N ASN A 59 7.64 -9.63 10.96
CA ASN A 59 7.35 -9.69 12.39
C ASN A 59 5.91 -10.13 12.71
N LYS A 60 5.11 -10.55 11.71
CA LYS A 60 3.72 -11.01 11.87
C LYS A 60 2.83 -10.03 12.66
N LYS A 61 2.91 -8.76 12.31
CA LYS A 61 2.17 -7.71 13.00
C LYS A 61 1.73 -6.60 12.07
N LEU A 62 0.76 -5.85 12.52
CA LEU A 62 0.44 -4.54 11.97
C LEU A 62 1.07 -3.49 12.87
N ILE A 63 1.46 -2.36 12.28
CA ILE A 63 2.01 -1.22 13.00
C ILE A 63 1.08 -0.04 12.80
N LEU A 64 0.61 0.52 13.92
CA LEU A 64 -0.31 1.65 13.96
C LEU A 64 0.44 2.93 14.30
N PHE A 65 0.21 3.97 13.51
CA PHE A 65 0.72 5.32 13.70
C PHE A 65 -0.44 6.32 13.82
N ASP A 66 -0.23 7.39 14.57
CA ASP A 66 -1.17 8.50 14.60
C ASP A 66 -1.14 9.33 13.30
N ASP A 67 -2.06 10.28 13.16
CA ASP A 67 -2.19 11.18 12.03
C ASP A 67 -0.95 12.09 11.81
N SER A 68 -0.08 12.18 12.79
CA SER A 68 1.22 12.87 12.74
C SER A 68 2.40 11.91 12.50
N TYR A 69 2.11 10.64 12.18
CA TYR A 69 3.09 9.56 11.95
C TYR A 69 3.93 9.21 13.19
N ASN A 70 3.43 9.44 14.38
CA ASN A 70 4.06 8.93 15.58
C ASN A 70 3.58 7.50 15.83
N TYR A 71 4.48 6.64 16.25
CA TYR A 71 4.16 5.26 16.60
C TYR A 71 3.16 5.23 17.77
N ILE A 72 2.08 4.46 17.61
CA ILE A 72 1.13 4.17 18.68
C ILE A 72 1.44 2.80 19.27
N LYS A 73 1.32 1.74 18.48
CA LYS A 73 1.55 0.36 18.90
C LYS A 73 1.71 -0.58 17.72
N HIS A 74 2.06 -1.80 18.01
CA HIS A 74 1.92 -2.92 17.08
C HIS A 74 0.79 -3.85 17.53
N ILE A 75 0.16 -4.50 16.56
CA ILE A 75 -0.94 -5.45 16.73
C ILE A 75 -0.48 -6.78 16.14
N SER A 76 -0.34 -7.82 16.97
CA SER A 76 0.04 -9.16 16.49
C SER A 76 -1.09 -9.78 15.70
N VAL A 77 -0.76 -10.46 14.60
CA VAL A 77 -1.70 -11.23 13.79
C VAL A 77 -1.24 -12.69 13.69
N ASP A 78 -2.20 -13.59 13.52
CA ASP A 78 -1.94 -15.04 13.43
C ASP A 78 -1.52 -15.42 11.99
N GLY A 79 -0.36 -14.94 11.57
CA GLY A 79 0.21 -15.19 10.25
C GLY A 79 1.08 -14.05 9.75
N TRP A 80 1.59 -14.19 8.53
CA TRP A 80 2.41 -13.17 7.87
C TRP A 80 1.52 -12.23 7.06
N PRO A 81 1.29 -10.97 7.48
CA PRO A 81 0.46 -10.05 6.72
C PRO A 81 1.21 -9.51 5.51
N TYR A 82 0.67 -9.75 4.32
CA TYR A 82 1.20 -9.19 3.08
C TYR A 82 0.70 -7.78 2.81
N ASP A 83 -0.61 -7.59 3.04
CA ASP A 83 -1.26 -6.34 2.70
C ASP A 83 -2.42 -6.07 3.65
N VAL A 84 -2.77 -4.81 3.77
CA VAL A 84 -3.92 -4.35 4.53
C VAL A 84 -4.60 -3.20 3.81
N THR A 85 -5.90 -3.28 3.71
CA THR A 85 -6.73 -2.22 3.11
C THR A 85 -7.93 -1.91 3.99
N ARG A 86 -8.47 -0.72 3.81
CA ARG A 86 -9.71 -0.30 4.44
C ARG A 86 -10.91 -0.88 3.69
N GLY A 87 -11.92 -1.29 4.44
CA GLY A 87 -13.24 -1.63 3.92
C GLY A 87 -14.13 -0.39 3.78
N ARG A 88 -15.41 -0.64 3.56
CA ARG A 88 -16.43 0.41 3.40
C ARG A 88 -16.97 0.95 4.73
N GLY A 89 -17.06 0.08 5.72
CA GLY A 89 -17.53 0.43 7.07
C GLY A 89 -16.49 1.21 7.86
N GLU A 90 -16.93 2.07 8.76
CA GLU A 90 -16.04 2.76 9.68
C GLU A 90 -15.23 1.73 10.49
N GLY A 91 -13.91 1.91 10.53
CA GLY A 91 -12.99 0.98 11.19
C GLY A 91 -12.88 -0.41 10.55
N GLU A 92 -13.55 -0.68 9.44
CA GLU A 92 -13.46 -1.96 8.74
C GLU A 92 -12.14 -2.07 7.97
N ILE A 93 -11.41 -3.16 8.18
CA ILE A 93 -10.15 -3.45 7.50
C ILE A 93 -10.09 -4.91 7.03
N TYR A 94 -9.37 -5.11 5.93
CA TYR A 94 -9.09 -6.43 5.37
C TYR A 94 -7.59 -6.66 5.34
N ILE A 95 -7.13 -7.80 5.87
CA ILE A 95 -5.72 -8.15 5.99
C ILE A 95 -5.48 -9.44 5.22
N VAL A 96 -4.59 -9.40 4.24
CA VAL A 96 -4.12 -10.61 3.55
C VAL A 96 -3.04 -11.27 4.38
N LEU A 97 -3.29 -12.49 4.81
CA LEU A 97 -2.28 -13.34 5.42
C LEU A 97 -1.69 -14.32 4.40
N CYS A 98 -0.42 -14.61 4.55
CA CYS A 98 0.20 -15.74 3.90
C CYS A 98 -0.59 -17.04 4.18
N LYS A 99 -0.72 -17.93 3.19
CA LYS A 99 -1.51 -19.17 3.25
C LYS A 99 -3.03 -18.98 3.04
N SER A 100 -3.38 -18.06 2.12
CA SER A 100 -4.72 -18.06 1.50
C SER A 100 -5.86 -17.65 2.42
N VAL A 101 -5.63 -16.70 3.29
CA VAL A 101 -6.65 -16.15 4.18
C VAL A 101 -6.67 -14.63 4.11
N ILE A 102 -7.86 -14.07 3.96
CA ILE A 102 -8.13 -12.67 4.26
C ILE A 102 -8.88 -12.62 5.59
N LEU A 103 -8.36 -11.83 6.51
CA LEU A 103 -9.09 -11.47 7.72
C LEU A 103 -9.94 -10.24 7.43
N ARG A 104 -11.24 -10.33 7.65
CA ARG A 104 -12.12 -9.18 7.78
C ARG A 104 -12.18 -8.79 9.24
N CYS A 105 -11.74 -7.60 9.55
CA CYS A 105 -11.58 -7.12 10.91
C CYS A 105 -12.30 -5.79 11.11
N HIS A 106 -12.51 -5.45 12.37
CA HIS A 106 -12.89 -4.12 12.81
C HIS A 106 -11.85 -3.60 13.78
N LEU A 107 -11.27 -2.44 13.49
CA LEU A 107 -10.36 -1.75 14.37
C LEU A 107 -11.15 -0.70 15.16
N ASN A 108 -11.38 -0.99 16.44
CA ASN A 108 -12.05 -0.09 17.36
C ASN A 108 -11.02 0.47 18.32
N ASP A 109 -10.87 1.79 18.34
CA ASP A 109 -9.77 2.48 18.99
C ASP A 109 -8.44 1.87 18.53
N ASP A 110 -7.83 1.03 19.36
CA ASP A 110 -6.57 0.37 19.06
C ASP A 110 -6.70 -1.17 19.14
N GLU A 111 -7.90 -1.71 19.25
CA GLU A 111 -8.16 -3.15 19.36
C GLU A 111 -8.64 -3.71 18.01
N LEU A 112 -7.94 -4.74 17.54
CA LEU A 112 -8.29 -5.46 16.32
C LEU A 112 -9.23 -6.61 16.63
N ILE A 113 -10.46 -6.52 16.15
CA ILE A 113 -11.50 -7.55 16.33
C ILE A 113 -11.68 -8.28 15.01
N ILE A 114 -11.33 -9.56 14.96
CA ILE A 114 -11.54 -10.40 13.78
C ILE A 114 -13.03 -10.74 13.69
N ARG A 115 -13.67 -10.40 12.57
CA ARG A 115 -15.07 -10.70 12.26
C ARG A 115 -15.19 -11.98 11.45
N ASP A 116 -14.41 -12.09 10.38
CA ASP A 116 -14.45 -13.21 9.45
C ASP A 116 -13.06 -13.64 9.00
N ARG A 117 -12.96 -14.91 8.58
CA ARG A 117 -11.79 -15.49 7.92
C ARG A 117 -12.21 -16.01 6.55
N ILE A 118 -11.88 -15.26 5.52
CA ILE A 118 -12.25 -15.54 4.13
C ILE A 118 -11.15 -16.36 3.50
N ARG A 119 -11.48 -17.55 3.00
CA ARG A 119 -10.53 -18.37 2.23
C ARG A 119 -10.40 -17.84 0.82
N VAL A 120 -9.19 -17.71 0.35
CA VAL A 120 -8.87 -17.22 -1.00
C VAL A 120 -7.97 -18.23 -1.71
N PRO A 121 -7.83 -18.14 -3.03
CA PRO A 121 -6.86 -18.95 -3.76
C PRO A 121 -5.45 -18.78 -3.20
N ASP A 122 -4.61 -19.79 -3.39
CA ASP A 122 -3.24 -19.80 -2.91
C ASP A 122 -2.43 -18.61 -3.46
N ASP A 123 -1.48 -18.12 -2.64
CA ASP A 123 -0.51 -17.10 -3.00
C ASP A 123 -1.08 -15.69 -3.28
N VAL A 124 -2.26 -15.37 -2.72
CA VAL A 124 -2.79 -13.99 -2.72
C VAL A 124 -1.89 -13.11 -1.84
N ARG A 125 -1.51 -11.93 -2.36
CA ARG A 125 -0.55 -11.02 -1.72
C ARG A 125 -1.01 -9.58 -1.61
N CYS A 126 -2.09 -9.23 -2.26
CA CYS A 126 -2.65 -7.90 -2.16
C CYS A 126 -4.16 -7.94 -2.14
N VAL A 127 -4.75 -6.94 -1.55
CA VAL A 127 -6.19 -6.78 -1.43
C VAL A 127 -6.58 -5.32 -1.64
N SER A 128 -7.68 -5.11 -2.34
CA SER A 128 -8.37 -3.83 -2.39
C SER A 128 -9.86 -4.09 -2.29
N VAL A 129 -10.60 -3.21 -1.66
CA VAL A 129 -12.05 -3.33 -1.52
C VAL A 129 -12.70 -2.13 -2.17
N LEU A 130 -13.64 -2.38 -3.05
CA LEU A 130 -14.43 -1.36 -3.71
C LEU A 130 -15.89 -1.77 -3.70
N ASP A 131 -16.73 -0.96 -3.11
CA ASP A 131 -18.15 -1.30 -2.84
C ASP A 131 -18.24 -2.65 -2.08
N ASP A 132 -18.97 -3.61 -2.63
CA ASP A 132 -19.13 -4.95 -2.06
C ASP A 132 -18.25 -6.00 -2.75
N VAL A 133 -17.17 -5.57 -3.42
CA VAL A 133 -16.24 -6.45 -4.14
C VAL A 133 -14.86 -6.39 -3.51
N ILE A 134 -14.31 -7.56 -3.21
CA ILE A 134 -12.92 -7.74 -2.83
C ILE A 134 -12.10 -8.07 -4.10
N PHE A 135 -11.09 -7.29 -4.38
CA PHE A 135 -10.09 -7.56 -5.40
C PHE A 135 -8.87 -8.17 -4.76
N THR A 136 -8.39 -9.27 -5.29
CA THR A 136 -7.17 -9.94 -4.81
C THR A 136 -6.22 -10.21 -5.95
N GLY A 137 -4.93 -10.15 -5.64
CA GLY A 137 -3.90 -10.45 -6.61
C GLY A 137 -3.01 -11.61 -6.15
N SER A 138 -2.91 -12.63 -7.01
CA SER A 138 -2.00 -13.76 -6.89
C SER A 138 -0.90 -13.71 -7.96
N ARG A 139 -0.05 -14.73 -8.03
CA ARG A 139 0.96 -14.83 -9.10
C ARG A 139 0.35 -15.04 -10.48
N SER A 140 -0.78 -15.71 -10.56
CA SER A 140 -1.39 -16.18 -11.81
C SER A 140 -2.66 -15.46 -12.21
N ALA A 141 -3.30 -14.74 -11.27
CA ALA A 141 -4.59 -14.10 -11.53
C ALA A 141 -4.83 -12.88 -10.64
N VAL A 142 -5.72 -12.01 -11.12
CA VAL A 142 -6.48 -11.07 -10.29
C VAL A 142 -7.88 -11.63 -10.18
N SER A 143 -8.39 -11.77 -8.95
CA SER A 143 -9.73 -12.30 -8.70
C SER A 143 -10.61 -11.22 -8.10
N MET A 144 -11.85 -11.17 -8.54
CA MET A 144 -12.95 -10.40 -7.96
C MET A 144 -13.83 -11.34 -7.17
N MET A 145 -14.18 -10.98 -5.94
CA MET A 145 -14.93 -11.81 -5.03
C MET A 145 -15.97 -10.98 -4.27
N THR A 146 -17.01 -11.64 -3.82
CA THR A 146 -17.95 -11.07 -2.85
C THR A 146 -17.29 -10.93 -1.47
N LEU A 147 -17.90 -10.20 -0.55
CA LEU A 147 -17.40 -10.01 0.81
C LEU A 147 -17.35 -11.31 1.65
N ASP A 148 -18.06 -12.34 1.24
CA ASP A 148 -18.02 -13.70 1.84
C ASP A 148 -17.07 -14.67 1.12
N GLY A 149 -16.34 -14.18 0.09
CA GLY A 149 -15.27 -14.91 -0.55
C GLY A 149 -15.68 -15.76 -1.76
N VAL A 150 -16.90 -15.58 -2.29
CA VAL A 150 -17.32 -16.25 -3.53
C VAL A 150 -16.63 -15.55 -4.71
N ILE A 151 -15.90 -16.31 -5.52
CA ILE A 151 -15.23 -15.80 -6.71
C ILE A 151 -16.28 -15.44 -7.76
N LEU A 152 -16.33 -14.18 -8.14
CA LEU A 152 -17.17 -13.66 -9.22
C LEU A 152 -16.47 -13.81 -10.57
N GLU A 153 -15.18 -13.47 -10.60
CA GLU A 153 -14.35 -13.54 -11.79
C GLU A 153 -12.87 -13.72 -11.43
N ALA A 154 -12.12 -14.36 -12.31
CA ALA A 154 -10.67 -14.50 -12.20
C ALA A 154 -10.02 -14.17 -13.55
N LEU A 155 -9.24 -13.11 -13.58
CA LEU A 155 -8.53 -12.63 -14.77
C LEU A 155 -7.11 -13.20 -14.76
N PRO A 156 -6.76 -14.09 -15.70
CA PRO A 156 -5.42 -14.64 -15.79
C PRO A 156 -4.39 -13.55 -16.14
N LYS A 157 -3.16 -13.75 -15.72
CA LYS A 157 -2.04 -12.87 -16.04
C LYS A 157 -0.74 -13.67 -16.25
N ALA A 158 0.25 -13.03 -16.87
CA ALA A 158 1.51 -13.66 -17.27
C ALA A 158 2.42 -14.10 -16.10
N GLY A 159 2.08 -13.75 -14.86
CA GLY A 159 2.81 -14.19 -13.68
C GLY A 159 3.50 -13.06 -12.90
N GLY A 160 4.20 -13.46 -11.84
CA GLY A 160 4.87 -12.55 -10.91
C GLY A 160 3.96 -12.05 -9.79
N ASN A 161 4.57 -11.45 -8.77
CA ASN A 161 3.83 -10.88 -7.63
C ASN A 161 2.88 -9.79 -8.14
N THR A 162 1.65 -9.81 -7.65
CA THR A 162 0.64 -8.84 -8.02
C THR A 162 0.53 -7.77 -6.94
N TYR A 163 0.32 -6.56 -7.40
CA TYR A 163 -0.12 -5.42 -6.62
C TYR A 163 -1.31 -4.83 -7.34
N LEU A 164 -2.23 -4.24 -6.61
CA LEU A 164 -3.44 -3.66 -7.18
C LEU A 164 -3.91 -2.45 -6.38
N ALA A 165 -4.70 -1.62 -7.03
CA ALA A 165 -5.43 -0.51 -6.43
C ALA A 165 -6.80 -0.40 -7.10
N SER A 166 -7.80 0.09 -6.39
CA SER A 166 -9.13 0.33 -6.95
C SER A 166 -9.56 1.79 -6.76
N SER A 167 -10.29 2.30 -7.74
CA SER A 167 -10.87 3.64 -7.76
C SER A 167 -12.37 3.57 -7.55
N SER A 168 -12.86 4.23 -6.51
CA SER A 168 -14.28 4.46 -6.33
C SER A 168 -14.85 5.55 -7.25
N LEU A 169 -14.04 6.56 -7.59
CA LEU A 169 -14.45 7.68 -8.41
C LEU A 169 -14.83 7.24 -9.84
N HIS A 170 -14.00 6.41 -10.47
CA HIS A 170 -14.22 5.96 -11.84
C HIS A 170 -14.62 4.49 -11.96
N ARG A 171 -14.82 3.79 -10.83
CA ARG A 171 -15.19 2.37 -10.77
C ARG A 171 -14.28 1.48 -11.64
N LYS A 172 -12.98 1.63 -11.39
CA LYS A 172 -11.90 0.93 -12.10
C LYS A 172 -10.96 0.28 -11.09
N PHE A 173 -10.21 -0.69 -11.55
CA PHE A 173 -9.09 -1.22 -10.79
C PHE A 173 -7.83 -1.30 -11.66
N PHE A 174 -6.70 -1.24 -10.99
CA PHE A 174 -5.38 -1.26 -11.58
C PHE A 174 -4.62 -2.44 -11.06
N HIS A 175 -3.92 -3.13 -11.93
CA HIS A 175 -3.03 -4.22 -11.53
C HIS A 175 -1.81 -4.28 -12.44
N LYS A 176 -0.76 -4.93 -11.97
CA LYS A 176 0.41 -5.20 -12.82
C LYS A 176 0.29 -6.55 -13.51
N ASP A 177 0.83 -6.63 -14.71
CA ASP A 177 1.14 -7.87 -15.41
C ASP A 177 2.55 -7.76 -16.01
N GLY A 178 3.53 -8.46 -15.44
CA GLY A 178 4.93 -8.20 -15.72
C GLY A 178 5.33 -6.78 -15.28
N ASP A 179 5.89 -6.00 -16.19
CA ASP A 179 6.24 -4.58 -15.98
C ASP A 179 5.16 -3.62 -16.52
N ILE A 180 4.05 -4.14 -17.02
CA ILE A 180 2.92 -3.37 -17.53
C ILE A 180 1.91 -3.10 -16.43
N ILE A 181 1.32 -1.91 -16.42
CA ILE A 181 0.17 -1.58 -15.60
C ILE A 181 -1.08 -1.63 -16.45
N LEU A 182 -2.06 -2.41 -16.01
CA LEU A 182 -3.36 -2.54 -16.65
C LEU A 182 -4.43 -1.83 -15.83
N CYS A 183 -5.24 -1.02 -16.48
CA CYS A 183 -6.45 -0.43 -15.93
C CYS A 183 -7.66 -1.17 -16.51
N ARG A 184 -8.57 -1.61 -15.64
CA ARG A 184 -9.78 -2.34 -16.04
C ARG A 184 -11.02 -1.78 -15.39
N THR A 185 -12.16 -1.94 -16.06
CA THR A 185 -13.50 -1.76 -15.47
C THR A 185 -13.80 -2.89 -14.49
N LEU A 186 -14.85 -2.73 -13.69
CA LEU A 186 -15.30 -3.79 -12.78
C LEU A 186 -15.81 -5.04 -13.51
N ASP A 187 -16.14 -4.93 -14.81
CA ASP A 187 -16.50 -6.06 -15.68
C ASP A 187 -15.26 -6.72 -16.32
N GLY A 188 -14.05 -6.41 -15.82
CA GLY A 188 -12.81 -6.99 -16.31
C GLY A 188 -12.28 -6.43 -17.63
N ASN A 189 -13.02 -5.57 -18.34
CA ASN A 189 -12.61 -5.02 -19.63
C ASN A 189 -11.40 -4.09 -19.48
N GLU A 190 -10.42 -4.21 -20.37
CA GLU A 190 -9.27 -3.33 -20.41
C GLU A 190 -9.66 -1.91 -20.85
N VAL A 191 -9.29 -0.92 -20.03
CA VAL A 191 -9.49 0.50 -20.33
C VAL A 191 -8.24 1.06 -20.98
N PHE A 192 -7.09 0.78 -20.38
CA PHE A 192 -5.78 1.10 -20.95
C PHE A 192 -4.70 0.19 -20.38
N ARG A 193 -3.57 0.18 -21.07
CA ARG A 193 -2.30 -0.36 -20.56
C ARG A 193 -1.24 0.72 -20.62
N TYR A 194 -0.41 0.73 -19.60
CA TYR A 194 0.72 1.64 -19.49
C TYR A 194 2.02 0.83 -19.43
N GLU A 195 2.93 1.14 -20.33
CA GLU A 195 4.26 0.53 -20.42
C GLU A 195 5.30 1.64 -20.51
N ASP A 196 6.33 1.57 -19.69
CA ASP A 196 7.40 2.56 -19.65
C ASP A 196 8.72 1.88 -19.26
N SER A 197 9.77 2.09 -20.04
CA SER A 197 11.10 1.53 -19.80
C SER A 197 11.72 1.98 -18.46
N HIS A 198 11.20 3.06 -17.85
CA HIS A 198 11.60 3.52 -16.54
C HIS A 198 10.86 2.81 -15.39
N LEU A 199 9.87 1.96 -15.67
CA LEU A 199 9.13 1.21 -14.66
C LEU A 199 9.51 -0.28 -14.72
N ILE A 200 10.37 -0.71 -13.81
CA ILE A 200 10.85 -2.10 -13.75
C ILE A 200 10.48 -2.71 -12.41
N ASP A 201 9.85 -3.88 -12.43
CA ASP A 201 9.30 -4.60 -11.27
C ASP A 201 8.35 -3.70 -10.46
N PRO A 202 7.24 -3.24 -11.07
CA PRO A 202 6.22 -2.47 -10.36
C PRO A 202 5.69 -3.22 -9.15
N ARG A 203 5.55 -2.51 -8.03
CA ARG A 203 5.04 -3.05 -6.77
C ARG A 203 3.90 -2.20 -6.24
N GLY A 204 3.92 -1.80 -4.99
CA GLY A 204 2.87 -1.03 -4.37
C GLY A 204 2.37 0.11 -5.24
N MET A 205 1.05 0.29 -5.25
CA MET A 205 0.39 1.34 -6.01
C MET A 205 -0.76 1.94 -5.21
N CYS A 206 -0.99 3.23 -5.41
CA CYS A 206 -2.12 3.95 -4.80
C CYS A 206 -2.61 5.05 -5.74
N LEU A 207 -3.79 5.58 -5.45
CA LEU A 207 -4.42 6.66 -6.20
C LEU A 207 -4.41 7.96 -5.39
N ASP A 208 -4.27 9.11 -6.07
CA ASP A 208 -4.54 10.41 -5.49
C ASP A 208 -6.02 10.79 -5.66
N HIS A 209 -6.39 12.00 -5.23
CA HIS A 209 -7.78 12.48 -5.30
C HIS A 209 -8.33 12.62 -6.73
N ASP A 210 -7.44 12.78 -7.71
CA ASP A 210 -7.79 12.91 -9.13
C ASP A 210 -7.70 11.56 -9.85
N ASP A 211 -7.60 10.45 -9.10
CA ASP A 211 -7.38 9.10 -9.61
C ASP A 211 -6.10 8.92 -10.45
N ASN A 212 -5.11 9.80 -10.30
CA ASN A 212 -3.81 9.50 -10.86
C ASN A 212 -3.15 8.38 -10.05
N LEU A 213 -2.57 7.43 -10.76
CA LEU A 213 -1.94 6.27 -10.15
C LEU A 213 -0.46 6.53 -9.86
N TYR A 214 -0.05 6.25 -8.64
CA TYR A 214 1.36 6.23 -8.24
C TYR A 214 1.83 4.79 -8.13
N VAL A 215 2.96 4.47 -8.74
CA VAL A 215 3.51 3.10 -8.80
C VAL A 215 4.96 3.08 -8.37
N CYS A 216 5.28 2.21 -7.42
CA CYS A 216 6.65 1.93 -7.00
C CYS A 216 7.36 1.06 -8.03
N GLY A 217 8.44 1.55 -8.65
CA GLY A 217 9.37 0.77 -9.46
C GLY A 217 10.49 0.19 -8.60
N TYR A 218 10.33 -1.04 -8.13
CA TYR A 218 11.24 -1.65 -7.16
C TYR A 218 12.65 -1.82 -7.70
N LYS A 219 12.79 -2.37 -8.92
CA LYS A 219 14.10 -2.52 -9.56
C LYS A 219 14.59 -1.23 -10.20
N SER A 220 13.71 -0.43 -10.78
CA SER A 220 14.05 0.89 -11.33
C SER A 220 14.34 1.93 -10.25
N LYS A 221 13.98 1.65 -8.97
CA LYS A 221 14.27 2.52 -7.81
C LYS A 221 13.69 3.93 -8.00
N ASN A 222 12.43 3.97 -8.36
CA ASN A 222 11.71 5.20 -8.62
C ASN A 222 10.23 5.08 -8.19
N LEU A 223 9.55 6.21 -8.28
CA LEU A 223 8.11 6.30 -8.20
C LEU A 223 7.62 7.00 -9.46
N ILE A 224 6.65 6.40 -10.13
CA ILE A 224 6.03 6.96 -11.35
C ILE A 224 4.60 7.36 -11.03
N LYS A 225 4.21 8.58 -11.43
CA LYS A 225 2.82 9.03 -11.49
C LYS A 225 2.29 8.81 -12.90
N ILE A 226 1.16 8.13 -13.02
CA ILE A 226 0.43 7.89 -14.28
C ILE A 226 -0.90 8.64 -14.19
N THR A 227 -1.26 9.40 -15.21
CA THR A 227 -2.54 10.11 -15.24
C THR A 227 -3.73 9.14 -15.27
N HIS A 228 -4.88 9.57 -14.75
CA HIS A 228 -6.10 8.75 -14.62
C HIS A 228 -6.59 8.12 -15.93
N ASP A 229 -6.22 8.70 -17.06
CA ASP A 229 -6.51 8.23 -18.42
C ASP A 229 -5.43 7.34 -19.04
N GLY A 230 -4.29 7.16 -18.33
CA GLY A 230 -3.15 6.37 -18.78
C GLY A 230 -2.29 7.01 -19.88
N GLN A 231 -2.59 8.24 -20.30
CA GLN A 231 -1.95 8.87 -21.44
C GLN A 231 -0.55 9.42 -21.14
N ARG A 232 -0.28 9.74 -19.88
CA ARG A 232 0.99 10.33 -19.47
C ARG A 232 1.50 9.66 -18.20
N GLY A 233 2.80 9.41 -18.19
CA GLY A 233 3.51 9.00 -16.98
C GLY A 233 4.77 9.83 -16.79
N ARG A 234 5.18 10.00 -15.54
CA ARG A 234 6.43 10.67 -15.22
C ARG A 234 7.03 10.12 -13.94
N VAL A 235 8.33 10.11 -13.89
CA VAL A 235 9.08 9.84 -12.67
C VAL A 235 8.92 11.01 -11.71
N VAL A 236 8.32 10.78 -10.54
CA VAL A 236 8.15 11.80 -9.50
C VAL A 236 9.21 11.71 -8.40
N LEU A 237 9.73 10.50 -8.15
CA LEU A 237 10.85 10.25 -7.25
C LEU A 237 11.79 9.24 -7.88
N ASN A 238 13.09 9.35 -7.58
CA ASN A 238 14.12 8.45 -8.06
C ASN A 238 15.25 8.31 -7.02
N ARG A 239 16.37 7.72 -7.41
CA ARG A 239 17.56 7.52 -6.53
C ARG A 239 18.09 8.81 -5.90
N LEU A 240 17.94 9.97 -6.55
CA LEU A 240 18.38 11.26 -6.01
C LEU A 240 17.58 11.64 -4.76
N HIS A 241 16.36 11.14 -4.65
CA HIS A 241 15.50 11.27 -3.48
C HIS A 241 15.72 10.15 -2.45
N LYS A 242 16.80 9.34 -2.61
CA LYS A 242 17.15 8.20 -1.76
C LYS A 242 16.15 7.06 -1.73
N ILE A 243 15.24 6.98 -2.69
CA ILE A 243 14.38 5.81 -2.87
C ILE A 243 15.22 4.67 -3.44
N LEU A 244 15.40 3.59 -2.68
CA LEU A 244 16.28 2.50 -3.08
C LEU A 244 15.54 1.21 -3.44
N ARG A 245 14.51 0.84 -2.72
CA ARG A 245 13.69 -0.37 -2.98
C ARG A 245 12.26 -0.14 -2.53
N PRO A 246 11.51 0.72 -3.23
CA PRO A 246 10.15 1.05 -2.83
C PRO A 246 9.25 -0.19 -2.92
N MET A 247 8.58 -0.52 -1.82
CA MET A 247 7.75 -1.72 -1.70
C MET A 247 6.26 -1.39 -1.77
N ALA A 248 5.78 -0.59 -0.84
CA ALA A 248 4.41 -0.15 -0.77
C ALA A 248 4.32 1.37 -0.82
N ILE A 249 3.18 1.85 -1.25
CA ILE A 249 2.83 3.27 -1.26
C ILE A 249 1.40 3.42 -0.79
N VAL A 250 1.16 4.41 0.06
CA VAL A 250 -0.16 4.72 0.60
C VAL A 250 -0.40 6.23 0.50
N TYR A 251 -1.53 6.62 -0.06
CA TYR A 251 -1.90 8.04 -0.20
C TYR A 251 -2.80 8.48 0.96
N HIS A 252 -2.47 9.62 1.57
CA HIS A 252 -3.26 10.18 2.66
C HIS A 252 -4.53 10.86 2.12
N PRO A 253 -5.72 10.53 2.63
CA PRO A 253 -6.98 10.96 2.04
C PRO A 253 -7.21 12.48 2.08
N THR A 254 -6.58 13.22 3.01
CA THR A 254 -6.85 14.65 3.20
C THR A 254 -5.62 15.55 3.14
N LYS A 255 -4.39 15.02 3.28
CA LYS A 255 -3.17 15.84 3.41
C LYS A 255 -2.36 16.00 2.13
N GLN A 256 -2.80 15.41 1.01
CA GLN A 256 -2.00 15.36 -0.22
C GLN A 256 -0.58 14.84 0.03
N GLN A 257 -0.47 13.88 0.91
CA GLN A 257 0.78 13.20 1.25
C GLN A 257 0.72 11.75 0.82
N PHE A 258 1.85 11.18 0.52
CA PHE A 258 1.98 9.75 0.39
C PHE A 258 3.18 9.22 1.19
N ILE A 259 3.06 7.99 1.58
CA ILE A 259 4.08 7.25 2.29
C ILE A 259 4.64 6.21 1.35
N VAL A 260 5.96 6.11 1.31
CA VAL A 260 6.66 5.05 0.58
C VAL A 260 7.44 4.22 1.59
N THR A 261 7.21 2.91 1.58
CA THR A 261 8.01 1.96 2.35
C THR A 261 9.16 1.44 1.50
N SER A 262 10.30 1.16 2.11
CA SER A 262 11.48 0.63 1.44
C SER A 262 11.96 -0.66 2.11
N TYR A 263 12.53 -1.58 1.34
CA TYR A 263 13.05 -2.83 1.86
C TYR A 263 14.58 -2.86 1.88
N GLY A 264 15.14 -3.31 3.00
CA GLY A 264 16.59 -3.50 3.13
C GLY A 264 17.38 -2.24 3.46
N GLU A 265 16.72 -1.21 3.94
CA GLU A 265 17.31 0.07 4.32
C GLU A 265 17.09 0.35 5.82
N ASP A 266 17.89 1.28 6.37
CA ASP A 266 17.70 1.77 7.74
C ASP A 266 16.39 2.57 7.92
N THR A 267 15.66 2.77 6.84
CA THR A 267 14.41 3.53 6.79
C THR A 267 13.24 2.59 6.68
N ALA A 268 12.30 2.68 7.61
CA ALA A 268 11.06 1.93 7.55
C ALA A 268 10.14 2.50 6.47
N PHE A 269 9.91 3.81 6.50
CA PHE A 269 9.16 4.51 5.47
C PHE A 269 9.53 6.00 5.40
N GLU A 270 9.15 6.62 4.31
CA GLU A 270 9.33 8.04 4.04
C GLU A 270 7.99 8.69 3.69
N VAL A 271 7.78 9.91 4.17
CA VAL A 271 6.58 10.71 3.90
C VAL A 271 6.92 11.82 2.92
N TYR A 272 6.13 11.97 1.88
CA TYR A 272 6.30 12.98 0.85
C TYR A 272 5.03 13.83 0.74
N GLN A 273 5.20 15.14 0.60
CA GLN A 273 4.12 16.08 0.29
C GLN A 273 4.00 16.20 -1.24
N VAL A 274 2.80 16.00 -1.77
CA VAL A 274 2.50 16.28 -3.18
C VAL A 274 2.18 17.75 -3.30
N SER A 275 2.93 18.48 -4.13
CA SER A 275 2.54 19.86 -4.48
C SER A 275 1.44 19.82 -5.54
N CYS A 276 0.39 20.59 -5.36
CA CYS A 276 -0.62 20.83 -6.39
C CYS A 276 0.06 21.35 -7.67
N TRP A 277 -0.37 20.83 -8.79
CA TRP A 277 0.04 21.25 -10.16
C TRP A 277 -1.04 22.10 -10.78
#